data_1abd5fb5d54bdf87106eb525e17fdb49
#
_entry.id   1abd5fb5d54bdf87106eb525e17fdb49
#
_cell.length_a   1.000
_cell.length_b   1.000
_cell.length_c   1.000
_cell.angle_alpha   90.00
_cell.angle_beta   90.00
_cell.angle_gamma   90.00
#
_symmetry.space_group_name_H-M   'P 1'
#
loop_
_entity.id
_entity.type
_entity.pdbx_description
1 polymer ?
#
loop_
_entity_poly.entity_id
_entity_poly.type
_entity_poly.pdbx_seq_one_letter_code
_entity_poly.pdbx_strand_id
1 'polypeptide(L)'
;YCGNNFNYVHPDCQEIEINGTDIWMTSDGGIEYSNDHFVTHYAVNRGITSSDYWGFGTGWNEDILVGGRYHNGNSAWHENWMPGEQLGLGGGEAPTGYVNPGEGRLTYYSDLGGVQLPESQNGYARYFPFSKFPVESYYDAESGEMEWDPRSWNTFYLTNQNKIWKTTDGGSSFFVLHEFDTITNANAMSFEISRS
;
A
#
# COMPACT_ATOMS: atom_id res chain seq x y z
N TYR A 1 5.43 -12.47 0.79
CA TYR A 1 4.66 -13.70 0.57
C TYR A 1 5.62 -14.85 0.30
N CYS A 2 6.13 -15.46 1.35
CA CYS A 2 6.81 -16.74 1.19
C CYS A 2 5.75 -17.81 1.03
N GLY A 3 5.36 -18.07 -0.20
CA GLY A 3 4.55 -19.24 -0.51
C GLY A 3 5.34 -20.50 -0.13
N ASN A 4 4.66 -21.51 0.44
CA ASN A 4 5.24 -22.79 0.84
C ASN A 4 5.75 -23.67 -0.33
N ASN A 5 6.18 -23.06 -1.43
CA ASN A 5 6.82 -23.75 -2.53
C ASN A 5 8.32 -23.50 -2.44
N PHE A 6 9.06 -24.53 -2.09
CA PHE A 6 10.50 -24.56 -1.90
C PHE A 6 11.37 -24.09 -3.09
N ASN A 7 10.77 -23.59 -4.17
CA ASN A 7 11.46 -23.16 -5.38
C ASN A 7 11.02 -21.77 -5.86
N TYR A 8 10.43 -20.96 -5.00
CA TYR A 8 9.99 -19.63 -5.39
C TYR A 8 10.78 -18.55 -4.65
N VAL A 9 11.55 -17.80 -5.40
CA VAL A 9 12.22 -16.58 -4.94
C VAL A 9 11.33 -15.41 -5.33
N HIS A 10 11.27 -14.38 -4.49
CA HIS A 10 10.58 -13.14 -4.84
C HIS A 10 11.18 -12.57 -6.13
N PRO A 11 10.39 -12.06 -7.07
CA PRO A 11 10.92 -11.38 -8.25
C PRO A 11 11.76 -10.16 -7.83
N ASP A 12 12.36 -9.50 -8.80
CA ASP A 12 13.16 -8.29 -8.61
C ASP A 12 14.42 -8.51 -7.74
N CYS A 13 15.24 -9.47 -8.23
CA CYS A 13 16.56 -9.71 -7.67
C CYS A 13 17.44 -8.47 -7.76
N GLN A 14 17.97 -8.01 -6.63
CA GLN A 14 18.79 -6.81 -6.51
C GLN A 14 20.29 -7.11 -6.59
N GLU A 15 20.72 -8.16 -5.91
CA GLU A 15 22.15 -8.51 -5.83
C GLU A 15 22.34 -10.00 -5.57
N ILE A 16 23.47 -10.54 -6.03
CA ILE A 16 23.91 -11.89 -5.76
C ILE A 16 25.37 -11.84 -5.28
N GLU A 17 25.63 -12.43 -4.12
CA GLU A 17 26.98 -12.61 -3.57
C GLU A 17 27.33 -14.09 -3.54
N ILE A 18 28.56 -14.43 -3.97
CA ILE A 18 29.04 -15.81 -4.05
C ILE A 18 30.35 -15.95 -3.30
N ASN A 19 30.41 -16.89 -2.35
CA ASN A 19 31.62 -17.25 -1.64
C ASN A 19 31.79 -18.77 -1.64
N GLY A 20 32.59 -19.28 -2.57
CA GLY A 20 32.72 -20.71 -2.79
C GLY A 20 31.43 -21.32 -3.33
N THR A 21 30.83 -22.23 -2.57
CA THR A 21 29.51 -22.81 -2.87
C THR A 21 28.35 -22.04 -2.26
N ASP A 22 28.65 -21.14 -1.34
CA ASP A 22 27.63 -20.35 -0.65
C ASP A 22 27.18 -19.18 -1.53
N ILE A 23 25.90 -19.08 -1.75
CA ILE A 23 25.27 -18.05 -2.59
C ILE A 23 24.17 -17.37 -1.78
N TRP A 24 24.25 -16.05 -1.69
CA TRP A 24 23.20 -15.20 -1.15
C TRP A 24 22.61 -14.37 -2.28
N MET A 25 21.29 -14.27 -2.30
CA MET A 25 20.58 -13.45 -3.25
C MET A 25 19.60 -12.54 -2.50
N THR A 26 19.65 -11.25 -2.79
CA THR A 26 18.70 -10.28 -2.25
C THR A 26 17.62 -9.96 -3.28
N SER A 27 16.43 -9.74 -2.77
CA SER A 27 15.26 -9.32 -3.54
C SER A 27 14.36 -8.45 -2.65
N ASP A 28 13.28 -7.93 -3.22
CA ASP A 28 12.28 -7.20 -2.43
C ASP A 28 11.61 -8.09 -1.36
N GLY A 29 11.70 -9.40 -1.47
CA GLY A 29 11.25 -10.37 -0.46
C GLY A 29 12.26 -10.63 0.67
N GLY A 30 13.48 -10.10 0.57
CA GLY A 30 14.55 -10.29 1.55
C GLY A 30 15.76 -11.03 1.01
N ILE A 31 16.40 -11.83 1.85
CA ILE A 31 17.64 -12.55 1.53
C ILE A 31 17.36 -14.05 1.48
N GLU A 32 17.73 -14.66 0.37
CA GLU A 32 17.72 -16.10 0.17
C GLU A 32 19.15 -16.63 0.16
N TYR A 33 19.35 -17.79 0.74
CA TYR A 33 20.63 -18.49 0.79
C TYR A 33 20.51 -19.88 0.15
N SER A 34 21.56 -20.24 -0.57
CA SER A 34 21.76 -21.58 -1.12
C SER A 34 23.23 -21.99 -1.07
N ASN A 35 23.51 -23.29 -0.96
CA ASN A 35 24.84 -23.87 -1.10
C ASN A 35 24.92 -24.99 -2.16
N ASP A 36 23.89 -25.10 -2.97
CA ASP A 36 23.76 -26.11 -4.02
C ASP A 36 23.34 -25.53 -5.38
N HIS A 37 23.79 -24.30 -5.66
CA HIS A 37 23.49 -23.57 -6.90
C HIS A 37 21.99 -23.29 -7.10
N PHE A 38 21.27 -22.97 -6.02
CA PHE A 38 19.83 -22.72 -6.01
C PHE A 38 18.96 -23.91 -6.47
N VAL A 39 19.50 -25.15 -6.39
CA VAL A 39 18.66 -26.36 -6.47
C VAL A 39 17.70 -26.38 -5.27
N THR A 40 18.23 -26.00 -4.09
CA THR A 40 17.43 -25.69 -2.90
C THR A 40 17.88 -24.35 -2.32
N HIS A 41 16.97 -23.62 -1.69
CA HIS A 41 17.26 -22.37 -1.00
C HIS A 41 16.31 -22.16 0.17
N TYR A 42 16.65 -21.24 1.06
CA TYR A 42 15.80 -20.83 2.18
C TYR A 42 16.04 -19.37 2.57
N ALA A 43 14.98 -18.72 3.04
CA ALA A 43 15.05 -17.34 3.49
C ALA A 43 15.85 -17.19 4.79
N VAL A 44 16.79 -16.24 4.83
CA VAL A 44 17.62 -15.92 6.00
C VAL A 44 17.25 -14.59 6.64
N ASN A 45 15.98 -14.21 6.53
CA ASN A 45 15.45 -12.93 6.99
C ASN A 45 15.24 -12.84 8.52
N ARG A 46 15.48 -13.92 9.27
CA ARG A 46 15.22 -13.95 10.70
C ARG A 46 16.07 -12.90 11.44
N GLY A 47 15.39 -11.99 12.12
CA GLY A 47 16.04 -10.89 12.84
C GLY A 47 16.23 -9.62 12.00
N ILE A 48 15.90 -9.68 10.71
CA ILE A 48 15.80 -8.49 9.87
C ILE A 48 14.34 -8.00 9.94
N THR A 49 14.14 -6.83 10.52
CA THR A 49 12.83 -6.21 10.67
C THR A 49 12.81 -4.86 9.96
N SER A 50 12.88 -4.89 8.64
CA SER A 50 12.79 -3.70 7.82
C SER A 50 11.72 -3.86 6.75
N SER A 51 11.08 -2.76 6.41
CA SER A 51 10.20 -2.64 5.26
C SER A 51 10.40 -1.25 4.69
N ASP A 52 10.44 -1.15 3.40
CA ASP A 52 10.45 0.13 2.72
C ASP A 52 9.00 0.59 2.53
N TYR A 53 8.66 1.68 3.20
CA TYR A 53 7.35 2.31 3.09
C TYR A 53 7.47 3.56 2.24
N TRP A 54 6.59 3.70 1.27
CA TRP A 54 6.53 4.92 0.47
C TRP A 54 5.82 6.06 1.20
N GLY A 55 4.99 5.75 2.17
CA GLY A 55 4.33 6.74 3.00
C GLY A 55 3.53 6.12 4.12
N PHE A 56 3.04 6.98 5.01
CA PHE A 56 2.23 6.60 6.15
C PHE A 56 0.98 7.44 6.26
N GLY A 57 -0.12 6.80 6.65
CA GLY A 57 -1.28 7.46 7.20
C GLY A 57 -1.43 7.12 8.68
N THR A 58 -1.93 8.06 9.44
CA THR A 58 -2.17 7.91 10.88
C THR A 58 -3.62 8.16 11.23
N GLY A 59 -4.12 7.45 12.25
CA GLY A 59 -5.45 7.67 12.80
C GLY A 59 -5.55 8.99 13.55
N TRP A 60 -6.74 9.59 13.55
CA TRP A 60 -7.03 10.81 14.28
C TRP A 60 -7.50 10.55 15.71
N ASN A 61 -8.35 9.54 15.91
CA ASN A 61 -9.00 9.22 17.19
C ASN A 61 -8.46 7.94 17.84
N GLU A 62 -7.78 7.09 17.09
CA GLU A 62 -7.17 5.85 17.53
C GLU A 62 -5.74 5.80 16.97
N ASP A 63 -4.81 5.19 17.70
CA ASP A 63 -3.45 5.02 17.22
C ASP A 63 -3.44 3.91 16.16
N ILE A 64 -3.60 4.34 14.93
CA ILE A 64 -3.56 3.52 13.74
C ILE A 64 -2.42 4.01 12.85
N LEU A 65 -1.63 3.09 12.33
CA LEU A 65 -0.65 3.33 11.30
C LEU A 65 -1.00 2.49 10.07
N VAL A 66 -1.04 3.12 8.92
CA VAL A 66 -1.26 2.45 7.64
C VAL A 66 -0.23 2.89 6.63
N GLY A 67 0.12 2.02 5.69
CA GLY A 67 1.09 2.38 4.67
C GLY A 67 1.25 1.31 3.60
N GLY A 68 1.68 1.75 2.43
CA GLY A 68 2.10 0.90 1.34
C GLY A 68 3.57 0.54 1.46
N ARG A 69 3.87 -0.74 1.42
CA ARG A 69 5.23 -1.26 1.40
C ARG A 69 5.62 -1.55 -0.04
N TYR A 70 6.72 -0.98 -0.44
CA TYR A 70 7.23 -1.18 -1.80
C TYR A 70 7.31 -2.67 -2.15
N HIS A 71 6.65 -3.09 -3.22
CA HIS A 71 6.51 -4.45 -3.71
C HIS A 71 5.98 -5.51 -2.71
N ASN A 72 5.60 -5.09 -1.51
CA ASN A 72 5.17 -5.99 -0.43
C ASN A 72 3.75 -5.74 0.07
N GLY A 73 3.00 -4.95 -0.68
CA GLY A 73 1.59 -4.64 -0.41
C GLY A 73 1.37 -3.71 0.77
N ASN A 74 0.12 -3.44 1.02
CA ASN A 74 -0.30 -2.53 2.07
C ASN A 74 -0.36 -3.22 3.43
N SER A 75 -0.17 -2.46 4.48
CA SER A 75 -0.26 -2.95 5.85
C SER A 75 -0.90 -1.95 6.78
N ALA A 76 -1.44 -2.45 7.88
CA ALA A 76 -1.97 -1.65 8.97
C ALA A 76 -1.51 -2.18 10.31
N TRP A 77 -1.39 -1.28 11.27
CA TRP A 77 -1.18 -1.55 12.68
C TRP A 77 -2.19 -0.75 13.50
N HIS A 78 -2.61 -1.30 14.63
CA HIS A 78 -3.53 -0.66 15.57
C HIS A 78 -3.01 -0.87 17.01
N GLU A 79 -3.14 0.13 17.85
CA GLU A 79 -2.64 0.12 19.25
C GLU A 79 -3.15 -1.05 20.10
N ASN A 80 -4.37 -1.53 19.84
CA ASN A 80 -4.98 -2.64 20.55
C ASN A 80 -4.56 -4.03 20.06
N TRP A 81 -3.73 -4.10 19.02
CA TRP A 81 -3.15 -5.36 18.57
C TRP A 81 -1.87 -5.68 19.33
N MET A 82 -1.39 -6.91 19.20
CA MET A 82 -0.16 -7.28 19.89
C MET A 82 1.03 -6.46 19.44
N PRO A 83 1.90 -6.02 20.36
CA PRO A 83 3.07 -5.22 20.02
C PRO A 83 3.95 -5.90 18.96
N GLY A 84 4.30 -5.13 17.94
CA GLY A 84 5.13 -5.60 16.83
C GLY A 84 4.41 -6.40 15.76
N GLU A 85 3.11 -6.59 15.90
CA GLU A 85 2.30 -7.28 14.90
C GLU A 85 1.55 -6.28 14.01
N GLN A 86 1.53 -6.56 12.73
CA GLN A 86 0.83 -5.78 11.73
C GLN A 86 -0.06 -6.69 10.88
N LEU A 87 -1.13 -6.14 10.35
CA LEU A 87 -2.01 -6.82 9.41
C LEU A 87 -1.57 -6.53 7.99
N GLY A 88 -1.20 -7.56 7.24
CA GLY A 88 -0.99 -7.46 5.80
C GLY A 88 -2.33 -7.40 5.07
N LEU A 89 -2.54 -6.35 4.28
CA LEU A 89 -3.78 -6.11 3.55
C LEU A 89 -3.71 -6.57 2.09
N GLY A 90 -2.50 -6.90 1.61
CA GLY A 90 -2.31 -7.19 0.19
C GLY A 90 -2.26 -5.91 -0.65
N GLY A 91 -2.67 -6.03 -1.91
CA GLY A 91 -2.46 -4.96 -2.89
C GLY A 91 -1.05 -4.97 -3.44
N GLY A 92 -0.72 -3.95 -4.19
CA GLY A 92 0.57 -3.77 -4.83
C GLY A 92 1.41 -2.72 -4.12
N GLU A 93 1.33 -1.50 -4.61
CA GLU A 93 2.30 -0.47 -4.34
C GLU A 93 1.67 0.89 -4.05
N ALA A 94 0.55 0.91 -3.33
CA ALA A 94 -0.03 2.18 -2.94
C ALA A 94 1.02 3.01 -2.16
N PRO A 95 1.26 4.26 -2.54
CA PRO A 95 2.32 5.05 -1.94
C PRO A 95 2.05 5.37 -0.48
N THR A 96 0.79 5.53 -0.12
CA THR A 96 0.36 5.89 1.22
C THR A 96 -0.98 5.24 1.53
N GLY A 97 -1.15 4.78 2.76
CA GLY A 97 -2.47 4.48 3.29
C GLY A 97 -3.03 5.70 4.00
N TYR A 98 -4.35 5.82 4.03
CA TYR A 98 -5.06 6.95 4.64
C TYR A 98 -6.07 6.44 5.64
N VAL A 99 -6.19 7.09 6.80
CA VAL A 99 -7.19 6.77 7.82
C VAL A 99 -8.32 7.78 7.74
N ASN A 100 -9.56 7.29 7.71
CA ASN A 100 -10.74 8.16 7.68
C ASN A 100 -10.79 9.04 8.94
N PRO A 101 -10.91 10.36 8.81
CA PRO A 101 -10.92 11.25 9.97
C PRO A 101 -12.17 11.14 10.85
N GLY A 102 -13.23 10.50 10.38
CA GLY A 102 -14.47 10.30 11.14
C GLY A 102 -14.67 8.87 11.66
N GLU A 103 -14.09 7.89 10.99
CA GLU A 103 -14.15 6.47 11.36
C GLU A 103 -12.75 5.87 11.41
N GLY A 104 -12.15 5.84 12.58
CA GLY A 104 -10.73 5.55 12.77
C GLY A 104 -10.25 4.24 12.17
N ARG A 105 -11.10 3.20 12.06
CA ARG A 105 -10.69 1.92 11.44
C ARG A 105 -11.07 1.76 9.98
N LEU A 106 -11.69 2.78 9.38
CA LEU A 106 -11.89 2.82 7.93
C LEU A 106 -10.67 3.47 7.28
N THR A 107 -9.97 2.71 6.47
CA THR A 107 -8.74 3.13 5.82
C THR A 107 -8.90 3.06 4.30
N TYR A 108 -8.03 3.77 3.58
CA TYR A 108 -8.08 3.83 2.12
C TYR A 108 -6.69 3.71 1.52
N TYR A 109 -6.64 3.11 0.36
CA TYR A 109 -5.43 2.91 -0.42
C TYR A 109 -5.77 3.09 -1.91
N SER A 110 -4.89 3.68 -2.67
CA SER A 110 -5.15 3.96 -4.09
C SER A 110 -5.40 2.68 -4.91
N ASP A 111 -4.78 1.58 -4.53
CA ASP A 111 -4.86 0.29 -5.23
C ASP A 111 -5.91 -0.69 -4.66
N LEU A 112 -6.29 -0.55 -3.39
CA LEU A 112 -7.26 -1.44 -2.73
C LEU A 112 -8.64 -0.82 -2.57
N GLY A 113 -8.74 0.50 -2.60
CA GLY A 113 -9.93 1.23 -2.19
C GLY A 113 -10.07 1.33 -0.67
N GLY A 114 -11.30 1.25 -0.17
CA GLY A 114 -11.60 1.31 1.27
C GLY A 114 -11.40 -0.05 1.93
N VAL A 115 -10.83 -0.03 3.13
CA VAL A 115 -10.62 -1.21 3.97
C VAL A 115 -11.03 -0.91 5.40
N GLN A 116 -12.05 -1.61 5.89
CA GLN A 116 -12.41 -1.58 7.31
C GLN A 116 -11.51 -2.53 8.08
N LEU A 117 -10.69 -1.98 8.96
CA LEU A 117 -9.81 -2.77 9.82
C LEU A 117 -10.62 -3.51 10.89
N PRO A 118 -10.22 -4.73 11.28
CA PRO A 118 -10.87 -5.48 12.35
C PRO A 118 -10.54 -4.90 13.73
N GLU A 119 -11.38 -5.21 14.73
CA GLU A 119 -11.12 -4.82 16.13
C GLU A 119 -9.91 -5.55 16.72
N SER A 120 -9.68 -6.77 16.26
CA SER A 120 -8.52 -7.56 16.67
C SER A 120 -7.74 -8.00 15.45
N GLN A 121 -6.45 -8.19 15.63
CA GLN A 121 -5.54 -8.65 14.58
C GLN A 121 -5.97 -9.97 13.93
N ASN A 122 -6.59 -10.87 14.68
CA ASN A 122 -7.11 -12.15 14.18
C ASN A 122 -8.46 -12.02 13.46
N GLY A 123 -9.01 -10.81 13.39
CA GLY A 123 -10.24 -10.52 12.65
C GLY A 123 -9.96 -10.39 11.15
N TYR A 124 -11.06 -10.34 10.40
CA TYR A 124 -10.99 -10.18 8.96
C TYR A 124 -11.20 -8.72 8.56
N ALA A 125 -10.30 -8.18 7.74
CA ALA A 125 -10.51 -6.89 7.08
C ALA A 125 -11.66 -7.01 6.07
N ARG A 126 -12.48 -5.96 5.98
CA ARG A 126 -13.56 -5.87 4.99
C ARG A 126 -13.17 -4.87 3.92
N TYR A 127 -13.16 -5.31 2.68
CA TYR A 127 -12.75 -4.51 1.53
C TYR A 127 -13.95 -3.88 0.86
N PHE A 128 -13.80 -2.60 0.50
CA PHE A 128 -14.76 -1.81 -0.26
C PHE A 128 -14.04 -1.22 -1.48
N PRO A 129 -13.87 -2.00 -2.56
CA PRO A 129 -13.16 -1.50 -3.74
C PRO A 129 -13.82 -0.22 -4.25
N PHE A 130 -13.02 0.70 -4.74
CA PHE A 130 -13.55 1.89 -5.39
C PHE A 130 -14.36 1.49 -6.60
N SER A 131 -15.64 1.86 -6.60
CA SER A 131 -16.50 1.61 -7.75
C SER A 131 -16.36 2.73 -8.76
N LYS A 132 -16.36 2.37 -10.04
CA LYS A 132 -16.32 3.33 -11.16
C LYS A 132 -15.12 4.30 -11.17
N PHE A 133 -14.12 4.00 -10.40
CA PHE A 133 -12.83 4.60 -10.62
C PHE A 133 -12.32 4.09 -11.96
N PRO A 134 -11.96 4.92 -12.92
CA PRO A 134 -11.47 4.42 -14.19
C PRO A 134 -10.26 3.55 -13.90
N VAL A 135 -10.32 2.31 -14.39
CA VAL A 135 -9.18 1.39 -14.30
C VAL A 135 -8.12 1.95 -15.21
N GLU A 136 -7.28 2.73 -14.64
CA GLU A 136 -6.07 3.23 -15.26
C GLU A 136 -4.97 2.21 -15.05
N SER A 137 -3.80 2.45 -15.59
CA SER A 137 -2.73 1.48 -15.44
C SER A 137 -2.40 1.27 -13.96
N TYR A 138 -1.90 0.12 -13.64
CA TYR A 138 -1.45 -0.24 -12.30
C TYR A 138 -0.54 0.85 -11.68
N TYR A 139 0.43 1.36 -12.44
CA TYR A 139 1.34 2.41 -12.01
C TYR A 139 0.66 3.75 -11.69
N ASP A 140 -0.42 4.09 -12.36
CA ASP A 140 -1.14 5.33 -12.08
C ASP A 140 -1.90 5.24 -10.75
N ALA A 141 -2.47 4.09 -10.44
CA ALA A 141 -3.13 3.85 -9.15
C ALA A 141 -2.14 3.87 -7.98
N GLU A 142 -0.91 3.45 -8.20
CA GLU A 142 0.13 3.43 -7.17
C GLU A 142 0.57 4.82 -6.74
N SER A 143 0.61 5.78 -7.66
CA SER A 143 1.09 7.12 -7.40
C SER A 143 -0.01 8.13 -7.03
N GLY A 144 -1.25 7.70 -6.99
CA GLY A 144 -2.40 8.57 -6.69
C GLY A 144 -2.38 9.07 -5.25
N GLU A 145 -2.28 10.39 -5.07
CA GLU A 145 -2.44 11.02 -3.77
C GLU A 145 -3.91 11.21 -3.44
N MET A 146 -4.25 11.09 -2.16
CA MET A 146 -5.59 11.32 -1.63
C MET A 146 -5.57 12.44 -0.62
N GLU A 147 -6.57 13.35 -0.72
CA GLU A 147 -6.75 14.43 0.23
C GLU A 147 -8.22 14.55 0.67
N TRP A 148 -8.43 14.75 1.96
CA TRP A 148 -9.76 14.89 2.55
C TRP A 148 -10.29 16.31 2.45
N ASP A 149 -11.61 16.43 2.20
CA ASP A 149 -12.29 17.69 2.50
C ASP A 149 -12.31 17.88 4.02
N PRO A 150 -11.74 18.96 4.56
CA PRO A 150 -11.64 19.17 6.00
C PRO A 150 -12.99 19.33 6.70
N ARG A 151 -14.07 19.41 5.95
CA ARG A 151 -15.45 19.60 6.45
C ARG A 151 -16.28 18.32 6.38
N SER A 152 -15.78 17.28 5.75
CA SER A 152 -16.57 16.05 5.53
C SER A 152 -15.67 14.82 5.35
N TRP A 153 -15.77 13.87 6.24
CA TRP A 153 -15.02 12.60 6.14
C TRP A 153 -15.52 11.63 5.05
N ASN A 154 -16.65 11.91 4.41
CA ASN A 154 -17.13 11.15 3.25
C ASN A 154 -16.69 11.78 1.93
N THR A 155 -16.08 12.95 1.98
CA THR A 155 -15.62 13.68 0.81
C THR A 155 -14.11 13.67 0.76
N PHE A 156 -13.58 13.13 -0.31
CA PHE A 156 -12.14 13.20 -0.56
C PHE A 156 -11.86 13.29 -2.07
N TYR A 157 -10.64 13.61 -2.36
CA TYR A 157 -10.14 13.82 -3.70
C TYR A 157 -9.00 12.87 -3.95
N LEU A 158 -8.79 12.54 -5.20
CA LEU A 158 -7.81 11.55 -5.62
C LEU A 158 -7.23 11.98 -6.96
N THR A 159 -5.93 11.93 -7.10
CA THR A 159 -5.27 12.16 -8.38
C THR A 159 -5.13 10.85 -9.14
N ASN A 160 -5.36 10.89 -10.43
CA ASN A 160 -5.05 9.80 -11.33
C ASN A 160 -4.87 10.34 -12.74
N GLN A 161 -3.75 10.03 -13.36
CA GLN A 161 -3.30 10.62 -14.62
C GLN A 161 -3.33 12.16 -14.58
N ASN A 162 -3.92 12.77 -15.61
CA ASN A 162 -4.06 14.23 -15.70
C ASN A 162 -5.35 14.74 -15.06
N LYS A 163 -5.93 13.99 -14.09
CA LYS A 163 -7.23 14.33 -13.51
C LYS A 163 -7.18 14.38 -11.99
N ILE A 164 -8.03 15.24 -11.45
CA ILE A 164 -8.46 15.21 -10.06
C ILE A 164 -9.87 14.66 -10.01
N TRP A 165 -10.04 13.58 -9.29
CA TRP A 165 -11.31 12.94 -9.02
C TRP A 165 -11.84 13.34 -7.66
N LYS A 166 -13.15 13.41 -7.51
CA LYS A 166 -13.82 13.68 -6.24
C LYS A 166 -14.87 12.61 -5.97
N THR A 167 -14.95 12.21 -4.72
CA THR A 167 -16.07 11.48 -4.13
C THR A 167 -16.74 12.31 -3.04
N THR A 168 -18.03 12.08 -2.82
CA THR A 168 -18.81 12.65 -1.70
C THR A 168 -19.54 11.57 -0.90
N ASP A 169 -19.28 10.31 -1.22
CA ASP A 169 -19.93 9.13 -0.66
C ASP A 169 -18.93 8.05 -0.19
N GLY A 170 -17.77 8.49 0.26
CA GLY A 170 -16.75 7.61 0.82
C GLY A 170 -16.09 6.68 -0.20
N GLY A 171 -16.07 7.04 -1.47
CA GLY A 171 -15.46 6.23 -2.53
C GLY A 171 -16.43 5.27 -3.25
N SER A 172 -17.73 5.36 -2.95
CA SER A 172 -18.73 4.54 -3.65
C SER A 172 -18.96 5.01 -5.10
N SER A 173 -18.74 6.29 -5.35
CA SER A 173 -18.72 6.84 -6.70
C SER A 173 -17.73 7.99 -6.83
N PHE A 174 -17.22 8.20 -8.04
CA PHE A 174 -16.29 9.29 -8.35
C PHE A 174 -16.76 10.07 -9.58
N PHE A 175 -16.43 11.35 -9.59
CA PHE A 175 -16.57 12.19 -10.76
C PHE A 175 -15.33 13.05 -10.96
N VAL A 176 -15.04 13.40 -12.21
CA VAL A 176 -13.91 14.27 -12.54
C VAL A 176 -14.21 15.67 -12.04
N LEU A 177 -13.38 16.17 -11.12
CA LEU A 177 -13.45 17.55 -10.66
C LEU A 177 -12.71 18.48 -11.62
N HIS A 178 -11.55 18.05 -12.09
CA HIS A 178 -10.71 18.79 -13.01
C HIS A 178 -9.90 17.84 -13.89
N GLU A 179 -9.75 18.22 -15.14
CA GLU A 179 -8.87 17.59 -16.10
C GLU A 179 -7.88 18.63 -16.61
N PHE A 180 -6.60 18.35 -16.44
CA PHE A 180 -5.54 19.23 -16.92
C PHE A 180 -5.37 19.05 -18.42
N ASP A 181 -5.31 20.16 -19.15
CA ASP A 181 -5.04 20.15 -20.57
C ASP A 181 -3.73 19.43 -20.86
N THR A 182 -3.74 18.60 -21.85
CA THR A 182 -2.75 17.62 -22.20
C THR A 182 -1.33 18.16 -22.25
N ILE A 183 -0.62 18.06 -21.16
CA ILE A 183 0.79 17.75 -21.22
C ILE A 183 0.83 16.23 -21.34
N THR A 184 1.08 15.73 -22.54
CA THR A 184 1.14 14.30 -22.83
C THR A 184 2.03 13.59 -21.83
N ASN A 185 1.49 12.60 -21.12
CA ASN A 185 2.16 11.73 -20.13
C ASN A 185 2.54 12.37 -18.79
N ALA A 186 1.87 13.39 -18.32
CA ALA A 186 2.06 13.89 -16.97
C ALA A 186 0.94 13.38 -16.05
N ASN A 187 1.30 12.77 -14.94
CA ASN A 187 0.40 12.41 -13.87
C ASN A 187 0.34 13.53 -12.84
N ALA A 188 -0.83 13.81 -12.30
CA ALA A 188 -0.96 14.70 -11.14
C ALA A 188 -0.49 13.91 -9.91
N MET A 189 0.69 14.26 -9.41
CA MET A 189 1.35 13.52 -8.33
C MET A 189 1.01 14.05 -6.94
N SER A 190 0.69 15.33 -6.83
CA SER A 190 0.44 15.98 -5.55
C SER A 190 -0.51 17.16 -5.69
N PHE A 191 -1.36 17.34 -4.69
CA PHE A 191 -2.25 18.50 -4.57
C PHE A 191 -2.60 18.75 -3.11
N GLU A 192 -3.11 19.91 -2.80
CA GLU A 192 -3.52 20.30 -1.45
C GLU A 192 -4.88 20.98 -1.49
N ILE A 193 -5.67 20.77 -0.45
CA ILE A 193 -6.99 21.38 -0.28
C ILE A 193 -6.93 22.50 0.75
N SER A 194 -7.23 23.71 0.29
CA SER A 194 -7.34 24.87 1.19
C SER A 194 -8.52 24.75 2.15
N ARG A 195 -8.30 25.11 3.40
CA ARG A 195 -9.34 25.20 4.45
C ARG A 195 -10.12 26.52 4.42
N SER A 196 -9.90 27.37 3.41
CA SER A 196 -10.56 28.68 3.29
C SER A 196 -12.06 28.59 3.01
#